data_3a95680920cbffaee20200077f2c1c67
#
_entry.id   3a95680920cbffaee20200077f2c1c67
#
_cell.length_a   1.000
_cell.length_b   1.000
_cell.length_c   1.000
_cell.angle_alpha   90.00
_cell.angle_beta   90.00
_cell.angle_gamma   90.00
#
_symmetry.space_group_name_H-M   'P 1'
#
loop_
_entity.id
_entity.type
_entity.pdbx_description
1 polymer ?
#
loop_
_entity_poly.entity_id
_entity_poly.type
_entity_poly.pdbx_seq_one_letter_code
_entity_poly.pdbx_strand_id
1 'polypeptide(L)'
;MNNFNFEAMMEHGFLIIPKALLQQQIEDPNIEAGEIEALLKILMKVNYSDTLYSDRQHKDYLCKRGESMFSYRDWSRIFRWSVGKTFRFIHALAILGIIEIVPHPNNSSLHIRVVEYDKWVGAPDSGKQKKKAVNEKFR
;
A
#
# COMPACT_ATOMS: atom_id res chain seq x y z
N MET A 1 2.78 9.04 29.25
CA MET A 1 2.01 8.97 28.28
C MET A 1 2.33 7.88 27.33
N ASN A 2 2.38 6.85 27.57
CA ASN A 2 2.68 5.83 26.67
C ASN A 2 1.48 4.94 26.49
N ASN A 3 0.93 5.02 25.32
CA ASN A 3 -0.24 4.24 25.01
C ASN A 3 0.05 3.02 24.20
N PHE A 4 1.31 2.61 24.16
CA PHE A 4 1.68 1.48 23.34
C PHE A 4 1.42 0.19 24.10
N ASN A 5 0.45 -0.55 23.62
CA ASN A 5 0.22 -1.90 24.07
C ASN A 5 0.68 -2.83 22.95
N PHE A 6 1.86 -3.37 23.12
CA PHE A 6 2.52 -4.11 22.06
C PHE A 6 1.72 -5.33 21.61
N GLU A 7 1.19 -6.06 22.55
CA GLU A 7 0.44 -7.26 22.21
C GLU A 7 -0.79 -6.94 21.40
N ALA A 8 -1.54 -5.93 21.83
CA ALA A 8 -2.75 -5.54 21.13
C ALA A 8 -2.42 -5.04 19.73
N MET A 9 -1.31 -4.30 19.61
CA MET A 9 -0.91 -3.78 18.30
C MET A 9 -0.54 -4.90 17.35
N MET A 10 0.11 -5.94 17.84
CA MET A 10 0.54 -7.03 16.98
C MET A 10 -0.61 -7.90 16.51
N GLU A 11 -1.74 -7.85 17.20
CA GLU A 11 -2.91 -8.64 16.79
C GLU A 11 -3.46 -8.22 15.45
N HIS A 12 -3.22 -6.99 15.05
CA HIS A 12 -3.71 -6.48 13.78
C HIS A 12 -2.72 -6.65 12.64
N GLY A 13 -1.67 -7.44 12.88
CA GLY A 13 -0.66 -7.63 11.87
C GLY A 13 0.41 -6.56 11.96
N PHE A 14 1.37 -6.60 11.07
CA PHE A 14 2.46 -5.66 11.09
C PHE A 14 3.06 -5.54 9.70
N LEU A 15 3.86 -4.48 9.52
CA LEU A 15 4.58 -4.26 8.28
C LEU A 15 6.04 -4.64 8.48
N ILE A 16 6.64 -5.13 7.40
CA ILE A 16 8.06 -5.44 7.40
C ILE A 16 8.77 -4.34 6.63
N ILE A 17 9.58 -3.55 7.32
CA ILE A 17 10.18 -2.37 6.73
C ILE A 17 11.69 -2.57 6.61
N PRO A 18 12.25 -2.47 5.40
CA PRO A 18 13.69 -2.60 5.22
C PRO A 18 14.43 -1.51 6.00
N LYS A 19 15.48 -1.91 6.71
CA LYS A 19 16.27 -0.94 7.45
C LYS A 19 16.88 0.12 6.53
N ALA A 20 17.23 -0.29 5.31
CA ALA A 20 17.84 0.65 4.37
C ALA A 20 16.89 1.80 4.05
N LEU A 21 15.60 1.55 4.03
CA LEU A 21 14.62 2.61 3.77
C LEU A 21 14.63 3.64 4.88
N LEU A 22 14.63 3.18 6.13
CA LEU A 22 14.66 4.09 7.26
C LEU A 22 16.00 4.79 7.39
N GLN A 23 17.08 4.08 7.08
CA GLN A 23 18.39 4.69 7.09
C GLN A 23 18.48 5.84 6.11
N GLN A 24 17.91 5.65 4.92
CA GLN A 24 17.88 6.68 3.92
C GLN A 24 17.12 7.91 4.41
N GLN A 25 16.02 7.68 5.10
CA GLN A 25 15.23 8.76 5.68
C GLN A 25 16.07 9.60 6.65
N ILE A 26 16.93 8.94 7.42
CA ILE A 26 17.75 9.62 8.41
C ILE A 26 18.89 10.38 7.76
N GLU A 27 19.51 9.80 6.74
CA GLU A 27 20.79 10.31 6.23
C GLU A 27 20.68 11.14 4.97
N ASP A 28 19.63 10.97 4.19
CA ASP A 28 19.53 11.64 2.89
C ASP A 28 18.79 12.95 3.04
N PRO A 29 19.49 14.10 2.87
CA PRO A 29 18.82 15.38 3.01
C PRO A 29 17.83 15.68 1.90
N ASN A 30 17.83 14.90 0.83
CA ASN A 30 16.92 15.12 -0.29
C ASN A 30 15.57 14.43 -0.11
N ILE A 31 15.42 13.61 0.91
CA ILE A 31 14.12 13.01 1.18
C ILE A 31 13.29 13.99 1.99
N GLU A 32 12.15 14.39 1.42
CA GLU A 32 11.28 15.33 2.10
C GLU A 32 10.63 14.69 3.31
N ALA A 33 10.38 15.52 4.30
CA ALA A 33 9.67 15.06 5.50
C ALA A 33 8.31 14.53 5.09
N GLY A 34 7.94 13.40 5.63
CA GLY A 34 6.63 12.82 5.41
C GLY A 34 6.55 11.81 4.28
N GLU A 35 7.59 11.69 3.47
CA GLU A 35 7.51 10.74 2.35
C GLU A 35 7.49 9.29 2.81
N ILE A 36 8.30 8.95 3.78
CA ILE A 36 8.28 7.59 4.33
C ILE A 36 6.94 7.33 5.01
N GLU A 37 6.45 8.32 5.73
CA GLU A 37 5.15 8.21 6.38
C GLU A 37 4.04 7.99 5.34
N ALA A 38 4.12 8.70 4.23
CA ALA A 38 3.13 8.54 3.16
C ALA A 38 3.17 7.15 2.57
N LEU A 39 4.37 6.61 2.36
CA LEU A 39 4.50 5.24 1.86
C LEU A 39 3.88 4.25 2.84
N LEU A 40 4.14 4.44 4.13
CA LEU A 40 3.54 3.56 5.13
C LEU A 40 2.03 3.64 5.10
N LYS A 41 1.48 4.83 4.87
CA LYS A 41 0.04 4.97 4.76
C LYS A 41 -0.52 4.24 3.56
N ILE A 42 0.21 4.23 2.45
CA ILE A 42 -0.22 3.43 1.30
C ILE A 42 -0.28 1.96 1.68
N LEU A 43 0.76 1.46 2.33
CA LEU A 43 0.80 0.05 2.73
C LEU A 43 -0.32 -0.30 3.68
N MET A 44 -0.74 0.65 4.51
CA MET A 44 -1.82 0.42 5.44
C MET A 44 -3.20 0.45 4.79
N LYS A 45 -3.33 1.21 3.72
CA LYS A 45 -4.65 1.47 3.14
C LYS A 45 -5.01 0.60 1.96
N VAL A 46 -4.04 -0.03 1.31
CA VAL A 46 -4.37 -0.92 0.21
C VAL A 46 -5.10 -2.15 0.75
N ASN A 47 -5.82 -2.81 -0.13
CA ASN A 47 -6.65 -3.93 0.29
C ASN A 47 -5.81 -5.09 0.81
N TYR A 48 -6.24 -5.64 1.92
CA TYR A 48 -5.61 -6.84 2.46
C TYR A 48 -6.12 -8.09 1.74
N SER A 49 -7.31 -8.01 1.16
CA SER A 49 -7.89 -9.14 0.44
C SER A 49 -8.63 -8.61 -0.79
N ASP A 50 -8.87 -9.50 -1.74
CA ASP A 50 -9.60 -9.14 -2.94
C ASP A 50 -10.99 -8.64 -2.60
N THR A 51 -11.39 -7.54 -3.23
CA THR A 51 -12.68 -6.92 -2.96
C THR A 51 -13.27 -6.46 -4.28
N LEU A 52 -14.57 -6.66 -4.42
CA LEU A 52 -15.30 -6.24 -5.60
C LEU A 52 -15.97 -4.91 -5.29
N TYR A 53 -15.76 -3.94 -6.16
CA TYR A 53 -16.36 -2.62 -6.03
C TYR A 53 -17.31 -2.37 -7.19
N SER A 54 -18.41 -1.69 -6.91
CA SER A 54 -19.35 -1.29 -7.95
C SER A 54 -19.34 0.22 -8.07
N ASP A 55 -19.32 0.72 -9.30
CA ASP A 55 -19.38 2.15 -9.52
C ASP A 55 -20.84 2.61 -9.67
N ARG A 56 -21.02 3.90 -9.98
CA ARG A 56 -22.36 4.47 -10.10
C ARG A 56 -23.14 3.89 -11.26
N GLN A 57 -22.44 3.33 -12.24
CA GLN A 57 -23.05 2.75 -13.42
C GLN A 57 -23.23 1.25 -13.26
N HIS A 58 -23.06 0.77 -12.03
CA HIS A 58 -23.25 -0.65 -11.70
C HIS A 58 -22.27 -1.57 -12.40
N LYS A 59 -21.11 -1.04 -12.74
CA LYS A 59 -20.01 -1.86 -13.22
C LYS A 59 -19.15 -2.30 -12.05
N ASP A 60 -18.77 -3.56 -12.10
CA ASP A 60 -17.97 -4.15 -11.03
C ASP A 60 -16.50 -4.14 -11.41
N TYR A 61 -15.68 -3.78 -10.46
CA TYR A 61 -14.23 -3.76 -10.63
C TYR A 61 -13.60 -4.55 -9.50
N LEU A 62 -12.71 -5.45 -9.84
CA LEU A 62 -12.00 -6.22 -8.83
C LEU A 62 -10.77 -5.43 -8.39
N CYS A 63 -10.69 -5.18 -7.08
CA CYS A 63 -9.53 -4.56 -6.47
C CYS A 63 -8.88 -5.63 -5.61
N LYS A 64 -7.73 -6.09 -6.05
CA LYS A 64 -7.10 -7.25 -5.45
C LYS A 64 -6.30 -6.87 -4.23
N ARG A 65 -5.84 -7.89 -3.51
CA ARG A 65 -4.93 -7.72 -2.39
C ARG A 65 -3.73 -6.90 -2.82
N GLY A 66 -3.39 -5.89 -2.04
CA GLY A 66 -2.28 -4.99 -2.35
C GLY A 66 -2.63 -3.87 -3.30
N GLU A 67 -3.89 -3.74 -3.69
CA GLU A 67 -4.34 -2.72 -4.62
C GLU A 67 -5.28 -1.75 -3.96
N SER A 68 -5.46 -0.61 -4.59
CA SER A 68 -6.37 0.42 -4.11
C SER A 68 -6.98 1.15 -5.29
N MET A 69 -8.24 1.55 -5.12
CA MET A 69 -8.93 2.37 -6.10
C MET A 69 -9.15 3.80 -5.56
N PHE A 70 -8.43 4.20 -4.55
CA PHE A 70 -8.50 5.58 -4.06
C PHE A 70 -8.01 6.53 -5.13
N SER A 71 -8.74 7.65 -5.29
CA SER A 71 -8.33 8.68 -6.23
C SER A 71 -7.13 9.45 -5.69
N TYR A 72 -6.52 10.29 -6.55
CA TYR A 72 -5.47 11.19 -6.08
C TYR A 72 -5.99 12.10 -4.98
N ARG A 73 -7.23 12.53 -5.09
CA ARG A 73 -7.81 13.39 -4.07
C ARG A 73 -7.96 12.65 -2.74
N ASP A 74 -8.35 11.37 -2.80
CA ASP A 74 -8.44 10.58 -1.59
C ASP A 74 -7.07 10.42 -0.93
N TRP A 75 -6.07 10.11 -1.74
CA TRP A 75 -4.71 9.99 -1.20
C TRP A 75 -4.20 11.31 -0.65
N SER A 76 -4.54 12.42 -1.30
CA SER A 76 -4.09 13.72 -0.80
C SER A 76 -4.65 14.00 0.60
N ARG A 77 -5.89 13.58 0.86
CA ARG A 77 -6.45 13.73 2.19
C ARG A 77 -5.76 12.84 3.20
N ILE A 78 -5.45 11.61 2.79
CA ILE A 78 -4.75 10.68 3.67
C ILE A 78 -3.36 11.18 4.00
N PHE A 79 -2.65 11.70 3.01
CA PHE A 79 -1.30 12.21 3.21
C PHE A 79 -1.29 13.60 3.85
N ARG A 80 -2.40 14.32 3.75
CA ARG A 80 -2.49 15.73 4.18
C ARG A 80 -1.57 16.60 3.34
N TRP A 81 -1.56 16.36 2.06
CA TRP A 81 -0.76 17.07 1.06
C TRP A 81 -1.70 17.67 0.01
N SER A 82 -1.16 18.55 -0.81
CA SER A 82 -1.88 19.00 -1.97
C SER A 82 -2.03 17.84 -2.95
N VAL A 83 -3.00 17.95 -3.86
CA VAL A 83 -3.19 16.94 -4.89
C VAL A 83 -1.96 16.87 -5.79
N GLY A 84 -1.37 18.03 -6.10
CA GLY A 84 -0.18 18.05 -6.96
C GLY A 84 0.99 17.31 -6.35
N LYS A 85 1.26 17.53 -5.06
CA LYS A 85 2.35 16.83 -4.40
C LYS A 85 2.07 15.34 -4.36
N THR A 86 0.81 14.97 -4.09
CA THR A 86 0.40 13.58 -4.05
C THR A 86 0.62 12.91 -5.40
N PHE A 87 0.23 13.59 -6.47
CA PHE A 87 0.41 13.07 -7.83
C PHE A 87 1.89 12.79 -8.10
N ARG A 88 2.74 13.76 -7.78
CA ARG A 88 4.18 13.61 -8.02
C ARG A 88 4.78 12.46 -7.23
N PHE A 89 4.34 12.31 -5.97
CA PHE A 89 4.85 11.26 -5.12
C PHE A 89 4.44 9.88 -5.63
N ILE A 90 3.17 9.73 -6.00
CA ILE A 90 2.67 8.43 -6.49
C ILE A 90 3.40 8.06 -7.78
N HIS A 91 3.61 9.03 -8.67
CA HIS A 91 4.32 8.74 -9.91
C HIS A 91 5.79 8.46 -9.66
N ALA A 92 6.39 9.09 -8.67
CA ALA A 92 7.77 8.78 -8.30
C ALA A 92 7.88 7.35 -7.81
N LEU A 93 6.93 6.90 -6.98
CA LEU A 93 6.93 5.52 -6.52
C LEU A 93 6.75 4.54 -7.67
N ALA A 94 5.95 4.90 -8.66
CA ALA A 94 5.76 4.05 -9.82
C ALA A 94 7.06 3.94 -10.63
N ILE A 95 7.76 5.05 -10.80
CA ILE A 95 9.04 5.04 -11.51
C ILE A 95 10.05 4.18 -10.78
N LEU A 96 10.04 4.22 -9.46
CA LEU A 96 10.95 3.42 -8.65
C LEU A 96 10.55 1.95 -8.58
N GLY A 97 9.37 1.59 -9.09
CA GLY A 97 8.96 0.20 -9.06
C GLY A 97 8.37 -0.25 -7.75
N ILE A 98 8.08 0.67 -6.85
CA ILE A 98 7.47 0.33 -5.56
C ILE A 98 5.99 0.06 -5.72
N ILE A 99 5.34 0.82 -6.60
CA ILE A 99 3.95 0.58 -6.95
C ILE A 99 3.84 0.52 -8.48
N GLU A 100 2.69 0.03 -8.93
CA GLU A 100 2.31 0.11 -10.34
C GLU A 100 0.99 0.85 -10.44
N ILE A 101 0.85 1.64 -11.50
CA ILE A 101 -0.43 2.26 -11.81
C ILE A 101 -1.12 1.33 -12.80
N VAL A 102 -2.23 0.74 -12.35
CA VAL A 102 -2.94 -0.26 -13.13
C VAL A 102 -3.93 0.44 -14.04
N PRO A 103 -3.99 0.09 -15.32
CA PRO A 103 -4.99 0.69 -16.20
C PRO A 103 -6.39 0.42 -15.68
N HIS A 104 -7.24 1.44 -15.76
CA HIS A 104 -8.60 1.36 -15.29
C HIS A 104 -9.53 1.70 -16.45
N PRO A 105 -10.64 0.96 -16.63
CA PRO A 105 -11.57 1.26 -17.71
C PRO A 105 -12.10 2.68 -17.66
N ASN A 106 -12.24 3.23 -16.47
CA ASN A 106 -12.65 4.61 -16.30
C ASN A 106 -11.39 5.45 -16.12
N ASN A 107 -11.06 6.23 -17.14
CA ASN A 107 -9.81 6.98 -17.15
C ASN A 107 -9.70 8.02 -16.06
N SER A 108 -10.80 8.37 -15.43
CA SER A 108 -10.77 9.37 -14.37
C SER A 108 -10.39 8.77 -13.01
N SER A 109 -10.27 7.46 -12.93
CA SER A 109 -10.00 6.78 -11.67
C SER A 109 -8.54 6.33 -11.61
N LEU A 110 -7.99 6.39 -10.40
CA LEU A 110 -6.66 5.88 -10.14
C LEU A 110 -6.78 4.48 -9.56
N HIS A 111 -5.93 3.58 -10.03
CA HIS A 111 -5.87 2.23 -9.49
C HIS A 111 -4.40 1.90 -9.34
N ILE A 112 -3.94 1.68 -8.13
CA ILE A 112 -2.53 1.37 -7.88
C ILE A 112 -2.42 -0.01 -7.27
N ARG A 113 -1.24 -0.60 -7.45
CA ARG A 113 -0.90 -1.88 -6.85
C ARG A 113 0.48 -1.77 -6.24
N VAL A 114 0.62 -2.23 -5.01
CA VAL A 114 1.93 -2.30 -4.36
C VAL A 114 2.65 -3.52 -4.89
N VAL A 115 3.82 -3.30 -5.46
CA VAL A 115 4.62 -4.39 -6.01
C VAL A 115 5.13 -5.24 -4.86
N GLU A 116 4.97 -6.55 -4.98
CA GLU A 116 5.40 -7.51 -3.96
C GLU A 116 4.84 -7.19 -2.58
N TYR A 117 3.55 -6.91 -2.56
CA TYR A 117 2.89 -6.52 -1.32
C TYR A 117 3.14 -7.52 -0.18
N ASP A 118 3.18 -8.82 -0.52
CA ASP A 118 3.35 -9.83 0.52
C ASP A 118 4.68 -9.72 1.26
N LYS A 119 5.67 -9.11 0.64
CA LYS A 119 6.95 -8.90 1.31
C LYS A 119 6.92 -7.75 2.30
N TRP A 120 5.93 -6.85 2.14
CA TRP A 120 5.78 -5.72 3.04
C TRP A 120 4.89 -6.03 4.24
N VAL A 121 4.13 -7.11 4.19
CA VAL A 121 3.10 -7.38 5.18
C VAL A 121 3.45 -8.61 5.98
N GLY A 122 3.56 -8.44 7.31
CA GLY A 122 3.75 -9.55 8.20
C GLY A 122 2.51 -9.72 9.04
N ALA A 123 1.60 -10.57 8.60
CA ALA A 123 0.37 -10.84 9.34
C ALA A 123 0.41 -12.26 9.88
N PRO A 124 -0.24 -12.50 11.01
CA PRO A 124 -0.21 -13.85 11.60
C PRO A 124 -0.69 -14.93 10.65
N ASP A 125 -1.68 -14.62 9.82
CA ASP A 125 -2.26 -15.64 8.95
C ASP A 125 -1.54 -15.80 7.64
N SER A 126 -0.65 -14.89 7.30
CA SER A 126 -0.01 -14.96 5.99
C SER A 126 0.84 -16.21 5.87
N GLY A 127 1.39 -16.68 6.97
CA GLY A 127 2.16 -17.91 6.95
C GLY A 127 1.35 -19.10 6.53
N LYS A 128 0.15 -19.22 7.07
CA LYS A 128 -0.73 -20.31 6.71
C LYS A 128 -1.12 -20.25 5.26
N GLN A 129 -1.49 -19.08 4.81
CA GLN A 129 -1.86 -18.91 3.42
C GLN A 129 -0.71 -19.21 2.50
N LYS A 130 0.47 -18.78 2.87
CA LYS A 130 1.65 -19.05 2.09
C LYS A 130 1.91 -20.55 1.99
N LYS A 131 1.73 -21.25 3.09
CA LYS A 131 1.94 -22.68 3.08
C LYS A 131 1.01 -23.36 2.11
N LYS A 132 -0.24 -22.97 2.11
CA LYS A 132 -1.18 -23.55 1.17
C LYS A 132 -0.77 -23.23 -0.26
N ALA A 133 -0.45 -22.00 -0.51
CA ALA A 133 -0.07 -21.60 -1.85
C ALA A 133 1.17 -22.33 -2.32
N VAL A 134 2.14 -22.45 -1.43
CA VAL A 134 3.37 -23.16 -1.78
C VAL A 134 3.08 -24.60 -2.11
N ASN A 135 2.27 -25.23 -1.29
CA ASN A 135 1.93 -26.61 -1.55
C ASN A 135 1.25 -26.77 -2.88
N GLU A 136 0.41 -25.84 -3.23
CA GLU A 136 -0.27 -25.89 -4.50
C GLU A 136 0.65 -25.67 -5.66
N LYS A 137 1.61 -24.80 -5.49
CA LYS A 137 2.51 -24.47 -6.57
C LYS A 137 3.50 -25.56 -6.88
N PHE A 138 3.78 -26.34 -5.91
CA PHE A 138 4.87 -27.28 -6.03
C PHE A 138 4.42 -28.66 -6.42
N ARG A 139 3.24 -28.74 -6.89
CA ARG A 139 2.80 -30.03 -7.30
C ARG A 139 3.13 -30.32 -8.65
#